data_62686b24521293a9030717a85ec96508
#
_entry.id   62686b24521293a9030717a85ec96508
#
_cell.length_a   1.000
_cell.length_b   1.000
_cell.length_c   1.000
_cell.angle_alpha   90.00
_cell.angle_beta   90.00
_cell.angle_gamma   90.00
#
_symmetry.space_group_name_H-M   'P 1'
#
loop_
_entity.id
_entity.type
_entity.pdbx_description
1 polymer ?
#
loop_
_entity_poly.entity_id
_entity_poly.type
_entity_poly.pdbx_seq_one_letter_code
_entity_poly.pdbx_strand_id
1 'polypeptide(L)'
;MSPSDPERLSRRTFLGLLAGTGVALTAALGGGVNFLRGKWGRRTVRSGGGIQGTVLGANHEWGHRVRSGNLPVPREVVPVEVLIAGGGISGLSAGWKLHNSGFGEFRILELESSAGGNSRWGENAVSRYPWGAHYLPMPTRESRAVRELLQEMEVLESDSHGELRADRRHLCHAPHERLFVHGNWQVGIFPNASWGPEESRQVRRFEEHLERWRTWKDASGRSAFALPRVYSSTDPAVRKLDEISMATYLERHGLDSPRVRWYVDYACRDDYGCSIDTTSAWAGLHYFCAREVQEPDVFTWPEGNGKIVQHLLQRIGDRVETGSLVYRIKPDKEGVSVDSIRVATGEVVRYRAKNVVYSMPIFTAPYIIKGWNRGGLDSFSYAPWMVANLTVDRVPEGAVWDNVLHRSPGLGYVVATHQNLQVHTGPSVLTYYRPFAEMDPGEARHRLLKTSWSIWRDEILEDLSSAHPDLADRVSRIDVMLHGHAMIRPTPGFMWGKVREEIGLPLQGIRFAHSDLSGFSLFEEAQYHGVRVAEEILDSRGHDYESSL
;
A
#
# COMPACT_ATOMS: atom_id res chain seq x y z
N MET A 1 -39.45 0.97 3.52
CA MET A 1 -38.12 0.96 2.94
C MET A 1 -37.79 2.37 2.52
N SER A 2 -36.90 3.05 3.23
CA SER A 2 -36.50 4.45 2.98
C SER A 2 -35.54 4.52 1.80
N PRO A 3 -35.54 5.59 0.98
CA PRO A 3 -34.64 5.71 -0.15
C PRO A 3 -33.18 5.78 0.34
N SER A 4 -32.31 5.03 -0.31
CA SER A 4 -30.89 4.95 -0.06
C SER A 4 -30.21 6.32 -0.17
N ASP A 5 -29.56 6.71 0.88
CA ASP A 5 -28.79 7.94 1.05
C ASP A 5 -27.61 7.98 0.08
N PRO A 6 -27.42 9.00 -0.76
CA PRO A 6 -26.32 9.10 -1.72
C PRO A 6 -24.95 9.34 -1.06
N GLU A 7 -24.89 9.51 0.26
CA GLU A 7 -23.66 9.82 0.99
C GLU A 7 -22.74 8.62 1.31
N ARG A 8 -23.10 7.38 0.88
CA ARG A 8 -22.39 6.15 1.26
C ARG A 8 -21.48 5.56 0.18
N LEU A 9 -20.88 6.35 -0.69
CA LEU A 9 -20.10 5.85 -1.83
C LEU A 9 -18.60 5.92 -1.58
N SER A 10 -17.97 4.79 -1.27
CA SER A 10 -16.51 4.64 -1.17
C SER A 10 -15.86 4.34 -2.53
N ARG A 11 -14.52 4.43 -2.62
CA ARG A 11 -13.67 4.11 -3.79
C ARG A 11 -14.08 2.84 -4.55
N ARG A 12 -14.74 1.89 -3.90
CA ARG A 12 -15.08 0.56 -4.43
C ARG A 12 -16.58 0.34 -4.62
N THR A 13 -17.45 1.21 -4.06
CA THR A 13 -18.90 1.01 -4.00
C THR A 13 -19.71 1.87 -4.99
N PHE A 14 -19.06 2.86 -5.63
CA PHE A 14 -19.73 3.84 -6.50
C PHE A 14 -20.53 3.21 -7.66
N LEU A 15 -20.13 2.05 -8.12
CA LEU A 15 -20.72 1.40 -9.29
C LEU A 15 -22.08 0.73 -9.04
N GLY A 16 -22.47 0.50 -7.80
CA GLY A 16 -23.76 -0.17 -7.46
C GLY A 16 -25.01 0.71 -7.45
N LEU A 17 -24.91 2.03 -7.58
CA LEU A 17 -26.03 2.96 -7.32
C LEU A 17 -26.66 3.61 -8.55
N LEU A 18 -26.18 3.36 -9.77
CA LEU A 18 -26.75 3.94 -10.99
C LEU A 18 -28.02 3.24 -11.51
N ALA A 19 -28.45 2.16 -10.87
CA ALA A 19 -29.62 1.38 -11.32
C ALA A 19 -30.99 1.94 -10.91
N GLY A 20 -31.07 3.05 -10.21
CA GLY A 20 -32.36 3.47 -9.67
C GLY A 20 -32.56 4.96 -9.37
N THR A 21 -32.49 5.87 -10.33
CA THR A 21 -33.32 7.10 -10.28
C THR A 21 -33.23 7.88 -11.60
N GLY A 22 -34.17 7.64 -12.49
CA GLY A 22 -34.53 8.61 -13.51
C GLY A 22 -35.50 9.63 -12.90
N VAL A 23 -35.00 10.81 -12.56
CA VAL A 23 -35.84 12.00 -12.35
C VAL A 23 -35.20 13.15 -13.10
N ALA A 24 -35.86 13.54 -14.16
CA ALA A 24 -35.58 14.75 -14.90
C ALA A 24 -35.95 15.99 -14.06
N LEU A 25 -35.00 16.89 -13.86
CA LEU A 25 -35.30 18.29 -13.51
C LEU A 25 -34.77 19.17 -14.63
N THR A 26 -35.67 19.65 -15.46
CA THR A 26 -35.46 20.75 -16.40
C THR A 26 -35.52 22.07 -15.62
N ALA A 27 -34.45 22.82 -15.61
CA ALA A 27 -34.50 24.25 -15.33
C ALA A 27 -33.65 24.98 -16.38
N ALA A 28 -34.35 25.66 -17.25
CA ALA A 28 -33.81 26.61 -18.21
C ALA A 28 -33.40 27.89 -17.48
N LEU A 29 -32.19 28.41 -17.76
CA LEU A 29 -31.92 29.83 -17.81
C LEU A 29 -30.68 30.07 -18.69
N GLY A 30 -30.90 30.87 -19.72
CA GLY A 30 -29.89 31.25 -20.69
C GLY A 30 -28.91 32.26 -20.14
N GLY A 31 -27.70 32.20 -20.62
CA GLY A 31 -26.65 33.18 -20.41
C GLY A 31 -25.44 32.82 -21.25
N GLY A 32 -25.29 33.48 -22.40
CA GLY A 32 -24.15 33.31 -23.29
C GLY A 32 -22.84 33.64 -22.57
N VAL A 33 -21.86 32.78 -22.64
CA VAL A 33 -20.51 33.04 -22.19
C VAL A 33 -19.56 33.02 -23.39
N ASN A 34 -18.99 34.19 -23.66
CA ASN A 34 -17.95 34.42 -24.63
C ASN A 34 -16.73 33.53 -24.36
N PHE A 35 -16.35 32.74 -25.35
CA PHE A 35 -15.10 31.98 -25.37
C PHE A 35 -13.92 32.92 -25.55
N LEU A 36 -13.34 33.41 -24.46
CA LEU A 36 -12.02 34.03 -24.48
C LEU A 36 -10.95 32.95 -24.35
N ARG A 37 -10.25 32.68 -25.41
CA ARG A 37 -8.98 31.95 -25.42
C ARG A 37 -7.97 32.70 -24.54
N GLY A 38 -7.94 32.37 -23.25
CA GLY A 38 -6.90 32.82 -22.33
C GLY A 38 -5.62 32.04 -22.58
N LYS A 39 -4.56 32.72 -23.02
CA LYS A 39 -3.17 32.23 -22.98
C LYS A 39 -2.86 31.80 -21.53
N TRP A 40 -2.56 30.55 -21.32
CA TRP A 40 -2.01 30.07 -20.05
C TRP A 40 -0.62 30.64 -19.87
N GLY A 41 -0.53 31.81 -19.24
CA GLY A 41 0.73 32.33 -18.71
C GLY A 41 1.16 31.41 -17.56
N ARG A 42 2.40 30.92 -17.61
CA ARG A 42 3.08 30.33 -16.45
C ARG A 42 2.96 31.33 -15.31
N ARG A 43 2.06 31.08 -14.35
CA ARG A 43 2.09 31.75 -13.06
C ARG A 43 3.33 31.23 -12.36
N THR A 44 4.35 32.05 -12.21
CA THR A 44 5.45 31.81 -11.29
C THR A 44 4.85 31.70 -9.90
N VAL A 45 4.79 30.48 -9.36
CA VAL A 45 4.56 30.26 -7.92
C VAL A 45 5.64 31.09 -7.22
N ARG A 46 5.24 32.04 -6.37
CA ARG A 46 6.20 32.79 -5.54
C ARG A 46 7.03 31.75 -4.79
N SER A 47 8.34 31.81 -4.93
CA SER A 47 9.26 30.94 -4.22
C SER A 47 8.92 31.02 -2.74
N GLY A 48 8.52 29.88 -2.14
CA GLY A 48 8.14 29.80 -0.74
C GLY A 48 9.34 30.04 0.18
N GLY A 49 9.76 31.30 0.26
CA GLY A 49 10.78 31.76 1.20
C GLY A 49 10.22 31.67 2.62
N GLY A 50 10.50 30.57 3.31
CA GLY A 50 10.02 30.31 4.69
C GLY A 50 9.55 28.87 4.93
N ILE A 51 9.18 28.11 3.90
CA ILE A 51 8.80 26.71 4.06
C ILE A 51 10.05 25.88 4.38
N GLN A 52 10.00 25.18 5.50
CA GLN A 52 11.06 24.25 5.95
C GLN A 52 10.73 22.81 5.52
N GLY A 53 11.73 21.93 5.62
CA GLY A 53 11.48 20.49 5.42
C GLY A 53 12.75 19.70 5.20
N THR A 54 12.56 18.39 5.04
CA THR A 54 13.64 17.42 4.86
C THR A 54 13.28 16.41 3.78
N VAL A 55 14.29 15.78 3.20
CA VAL A 55 14.13 14.55 2.41
C VAL A 55 14.55 13.39 3.30
N LEU A 56 13.65 12.42 3.40
CA LEU A 56 13.84 11.15 4.08
C LEU A 56 13.78 10.02 3.05
N GLY A 57 14.27 8.86 3.40
CA GLY A 57 14.20 7.69 2.53
C GLY A 57 14.62 6.43 3.26
N ALA A 58 14.55 5.31 2.55
CA ALA A 58 15.20 4.09 3.02
C ALA A 58 16.71 4.31 3.15
N ASN A 59 17.33 3.61 4.09
CA ASN A 59 18.77 3.70 4.34
C ASN A 59 19.57 3.02 3.20
N HIS A 60 19.45 3.61 1.99
CA HIS A 60 20.02 3.06 0.77
C HIS A 60 21.55 3.01 0.78
N GLU A 61 22.21 3.90 1.51
CA GLU A 61 23.68 3.91 1.62
C GLU A 61 24.17 2.60 2.23
N TRP A 62 23.58 2.19 3.35
CA TRP A 62 23.89 0.92 3.98
C TRP A 62 23.40 -0.27 3.16
N GLY A 63 22.20 -0.20 2.60
CA GLY A 63 21.67 -1.25 1.72
C GLY A 63 22.56 -1.49 0.49
N HIS A 64 23.08 -0.43 -0.14
CA HIS A 64 24.00 -0.54 -1.29
C HIS A 64 25.39 -1.08 -0.90
N ARG A 65 25.86 -0.87 0.32
CA ARG A 65 27.14 -1.46 0.80
C ARG A 65 27.12 -2.98 0.79
N VAL A 66 25.97 -3.60 0.92
CA VAL A 66 25.84 -5.07 0.81
C VAL A 66 26.31 -5.57 -0.56
N ARG A 67 26.04 -4.81 -1.65
CA ARG A 67 26.49 -5.16 -3.01
C ARG A 67 28.00 -5.14 -3.17
N SER A 68 28.69 -4.28 -2.45
CA SER A 68 30.16 -4.18 -2.54
C SER A 68 30.88 -5.39 -1.94
N GLY A 69 30.19 -6.20 -1.14
CA GLY A 69 30.73 -7.40 -0.50
C GLY A 69 31.81 -7.16 0.55
N ASN A 70 32.20 -5.90 0.77
CA ASN A 70 33.31 -5.53 1.66
C ASN A 70 32.79 -5.13 3.06
N LEU A 71 32.15 -6.09 3.74
CA LEU A 71 31.64 -5.92 5.09
C LEU A 71 32.43 -6.80 6.07
N PRO A 72 32.64 -6.32 7.30
CA PRO A 72 33.50 -7.00 8.27
C PRO A 72 32.99 -8.38 8.66
N VAL A 73 33.89 -9.23 9.15
CA VAL A 73 33.53 -10.56 9.64
C VAL A 73 33.33 -10.47 11.17
N PRO A 74 32.16 -10.87 11.69
CA PRO A 74 31.87 -10.86 13.11
C PRO A 74 32.79 -11.80 13.91
N ARG A 75 33.13 -11.39 15.12
CA ARG A 75 33.86 -12.23 16.11
C ARG A 75 32.92 -12.79 17.16
N GLU A 76 31.88 -12.05 17.52
CA GLU A 76 30.87 -12.46 18.45
C GLU A 76 29.84 -13.38 17.76
N VAL A 77 29.43 -14.45 18.47
CA VAL A 77 28.42 -15.38 18.00
C VAL A 77 27.33 -15.48 19.06
N VAL A 78 26.09 -15.14 18.67
CA VAL A 78 24.91 -15.20 19.53
C VAL A 78 23.98 -16.30 19.04
N PRO A 79 23.66 -17.32 19.84
CA PRO A 79 22.68 -18.33 19.47
C PRO A 79 21.26 -17.75 19.53
N VAL A 80 20.40 -18.18 18.60
CA VAL A 80 19.00 -17.83 18.56
C VAL A 80 18.20 -18.98 17.89
N GLU A 81 17.00 -19.26 18.37
CA GLU A 81 16.19 -20.31 17.76
C GLU A 81 15.62 -19.86 16.41
N VAL A 82 15.01 -18.66 16.37
CA VAL A 82 14.45 -18.06 15.14
C VAL A 82 14.98 -16.65 14.97
N LEU A 83 15.59 -16.36 13.81
CA LEU A 83 15.96 -15.02 13.44
C LEU A 83 15.09 -14.53 12.28
N ILE A 84 14.44 -13.39 12.46
CA ILE A 84 13.61 -12.72 11.46
C ILE A 84 14.41 -11.54 10.89
N ALA A 85 14.72 -11.58 9.62
CA ALA A 85 15.45 -10.54 8.91
C ALA A 85 14.46 -9.65 8.15
N GLY A 86 14.27 -8.43 8.66
CA GLY A 86 13.31 -7.43 8.21
C GLY A 86 12.15 -7.22 9.19
N GLY A 87 11.97 -5.98 9.66
CA GLY A 87 10.93 -5.55 10.59
C GLY A 87 9.75 -4.86 9.91
N GLY A 88 9.43 -5.21 8.65
CA GLY A 88 8.19 -4.83 7.96
C GLY A 88 6.99 -5.64 8.47
N ILE A 89 5.80 -5.39 7.92
CA ILE A 89 4.56 -6.07 8.36
C ILE A 89 4.72 -7.60 8.38
N SER A 90 5.36 -8.18 7.39
CA SER A 90 5.56 -9.63 7.32
C SER A 90 6.41 -10.16 8.48
N GLY A 91 7.54 -9.51 8.77
CA GLY A 91 8.42 -9.91 9.88
C GLY A 91 7.79 -9.67 11.25
N LEU A 92 7.11 -8.54 11.43
CA LEU A 92 6.38 -8.23 12.67
C LEU A 92 5.22 -9.22 12.88
N SER A 93 4.50 -9.60 11.82
CA SER A 93 3.41 -10.59 11.91
C SER A 93 3.91 -12.00 12.20
N ALA A 94 5.09 -12.36 11.67
CA ALA A 94 5.74 -13.62 12.05
C ALA A 94 6.09 -13.64 13.55
N GLY A 95 6.71 -12.55 14.06
CA GLY A 95 7.00 -12.39 15.47
C GLY A 95 5.75 -12.39 16.36
N TRP A 96 4.70 -11.68 15.93
CA TRP A 96 3.40 -11.66 16.62
C TRP A 96 2.79 -13.07 16.72
N LYS A 97 2.76 -13.83 15.63
CA LYS A 97 2.23 -15.20 15.65
C LYS A 97 3.04 -16.13 16.53
N LEU A 98 4.37 -16.09 16.47
CA LEU A 98 5.24 -16.85 17.38
C LEU A 98 4.96 -16.50 18.85
N HIS A 99 4.88 -15.20 19.16
CA HIS A 99 4.62 -14.72 20.51
C HIS A 99 3.27 -15.19 21.04
N ASN A 100 2.19 -15.01 20.27
CA ASN A 100 0.84 -15.40 20.67
C ASN A 100 0.68 -16.92 20.80
N SER A 101 1.51 -17.69 20.12
CA SER A 101 1.61 -19.15 20.29
C SER A 101 2.50 -19.57 21.49
N GLY A 102 2.96 -18.64 22.32
CA GLY A 102 3.82 -18.94 23.47
C GLY A 102 5.29 -19.21 23.13
N PHE A 103 5.70 -19.03 21.85
CA PHE A 103 7.09 -19.19 21.44
C PHE A 103 7.86 -17.88 21.58
N GLY A 104 8.78 -17.79 22.54
CA GLY A 104 9.48 -16.54 22.89
C GLY A 104 10.90 -16.42 22.35
N GLU A 105 11.50 -17.49 21.80
CA GLU A 105 12.93 -17.52 21.43
C GLU A 105 13.18 -17.06 19.99
N PHE A 106 12.86 -15.80 19.71
CA PHE A 106 13.11 -15.17 18.42
C PHE A 106 13.63 -13.74 18.55
N ARG A 107 14.30 -13.26 17.50
CA ARG A 107 14.73 -11.88 17.33
C ARG A 107 14.37 -11.38 15.92
N ILE A 108 14.07 -10.08 15.82
CA ILE A 108 13.81 -9.38 14.56
C ILE A 108 14.88 -8.33 14.36
N LEU A 109 15.57 -8.34 13.21
CA LEU A 109 16.56 -7.33 12.85
C LEU A 109 15.99 -6.42 11.75
N GLU A 110 15.99 -5.12 12.02
CA GLU A 110 15.50 -4.08 11.10
C GLU A 110 16.61 -3.07 10.79
N LEU A 111 16.84 -2.78 9.50
CA LEU A 111 17.85 -1.82 9.06
C LEU A 111 17.52 -0.39 9.49
N GLU A 112 16.27 0.00 9.36
CA GLU A 112 15.82 1.36 9.64
C GLU A 112 15.83 1.63 11.16
N SER A 113 15.80 2.91 11.53
CA SER A 113 15.69 3.34 12.93
C SER A 113 14.32 3.05 13.56
N SER A 114 13.32 2.70 12.74
CA SER A 114 11.98 2.30 13.18
C SER A 114 11.48 1.14 12.32
N ALA A 115 10.82 0.17 12.95
CA ALA A 115 10.18 -0.94 12.26
C ALA A 115 8.85 -0.50 11.60
N GLY A 116 8.30 -1.36 10.74
CA GLY A 116 7.01 -1.17 10.08
C GLY A 116 7.06 -1.16 8.55
N GLY A 117 8.26 -1.08 7.95
CA GLY A 117 8.38 -1.06 6.47
C GLY A 117 7.57 0.09 5.83
N ASN A 118 6.68 -0.22 4.89
CA ASN A 118 5.79 0.77 4.26
C ASN A 118 4.67 1.28 5.17
N SER A 119 4.47 0.68 6.34
CA SER A 119 3.52 1.13 7.37
C SER A 119 4.17 1.99 8.46
N ARG A 120 5.38 2.50 8.22
CA ARG A 120 6.03 3.47 9.12
C ARG A 120 5.25 4.78 9.15
N TRP A 121 5.42 5.50 10.24
CA TRP A 121 4.80 6.81 10.46
C TRP A 121 5.81 7.83 10.97
N GLY A 122 5.43 9.10 10.92
CA GLY A 122 6.11 10.20 11.57
C GLY A 122 5.15 11.00 12.44
N GLU A 123 5.70 11.93 13.20
CA GLU A 123 4.94 12.85 14.01
C GLU A 123 5.62 14.21 14.09
N ASN A 124 4.82 15.24 14.33
CA ASN A 124 5.28 16.59 14.65
C ASN A 124 4.36 17.21 15.71
N ALA A 125 4.56 18.48 16.03
CA ALA A 125 3.75 19.18 17.05
C ALA A 125 2.25 19.26 16.70
N VAL A 126 1.85 19.02 15.45
CA VAL A 126 0.47 19.11 14.97
C VAL A 126 -0.23 17.76 15.02
N SER A 127 0.40 16.72 14.44
CA SER A 127 -0.20 15.39 14.33
C SER A 127 0.84 14.32 14.05
N ARG A 128 0.44 13.07 14.22
CA ARG A 128 1.04 11.92 13.55
C ARG A 128 0.59 11.89 12.09
N TYR A 129 1.36 11.20 11.23
CA TYR A 129 1.07 11.07 9.80
C TYR A 129 1.77 9.84 9.21
N PRO A 130 1.22 9.21 8.14
CA PRO A 130 1.82 8.06 7.51
C PRO A 130 3.02 8.44 6.63
N TRP A 131 3.99 7.53 6.53
CA TRP A 131 5.06 7.59 5.53
C TRP A 131 4.82 6.66 4.32
N GLY A 132 3.68 5.97 4.29
CA GLY A 132 3.29 5.05 3.22
C GLY A 132 1.84 4.62 3.42
N ALA A 133 1.60 3.36 3.76
CA ALA A 133 0.26 2.81 3.92
C ALA A 133 -0.57 3.56 4.97
N HIS A 134 -1.74 4.06 4.57
CA HIS A 134 -2.52 5.00 5.37
C HIS A 134 -3.93 4.53 5.72
N TYR A 135 -4.37 3.38 5.23
CA TYR A 135 -5.66 2.78 5.56
C TYR A 135 -5.61 1.25 5.46
N LEU A 136 -6.59 0.61 6.07
CA LEU A 136 -6.85 -0.82 5.91
C LEU A 136 -8.35 -1.00 5.66
N PRO A 137 -8.78 -1.56 4.52
CA PRO A 137 -10.18 -1.92 4.30
C PRO A 137 -10.66 -2.98 5.27
N MET A 138 -11.97 -3.09 5.47
CA MET A 138 -12.55 -4.22 6.21
C MET A 138 -11.99 -5.54 5.69
N PRO A 139 -11.47 -6.41 6.58
CA PRO A 139 -10.85 -7.65 6.16
C PRO A 139 -11.89 -8.65 5.65
N THR A 140 -11.60 -9.29 4.53
CA THR A 140 -12.44 -10.36 3.96
C THR A 140 -12.51 -11.57 4.90
N ARG A 141 -13.42 -12.51 4.63
CA ARG A 141 -13.55 -13.76 5.43
C ARG A 141 -12.28 -14.60 5.40
N GLU A 142 -11.58 -14.59 4.29
CA GLU A 142 -10.33 -15.31 4.08
C GLU A 142 -9.13 -14.66 4.81
N SER A 143 -9.22 -13.35 5.13
CA SER A 143 -8.17 -12.63 5.85
C SER A 143 -8.24 -12.85 7.36
N ARG A 144 -8.23 -14.14 7.80
CA ARG A 144 -8.43 -14.54 9.20
C ARG A 144 -7.40 -13.92 10.15
N ALA A 145 -6.12 -13.95 9.80
CA ALA A 145 -5.06 -13.35 10.61
C ALA A 145 -5.25 -11.84 10.81
N VAL A 146 -5.77 -11.12 9.78
CA VAL A 146 -6.08 -9.69 9.92
C VAL A 146 -7.24 -9.47 10.88
N ARG A 147 -8.29 -10.29 10.77
CA ARG A 147 -9.44 -10.22 11.68
C ARG A 147 -9.02 -10.45 13.13
N GLU A 148 -8.22 -11.48 13.38
CA GLU A 148 -7.66 -11.80 14.70
C GLU A 148 -6.84 -10.64 15.27
N LEU A 149 -5.96 -10.05 14.47
CA LEU A 149 -5.15 -8.90 14.88
C LEU A 149 -6.02 -7.67 15.21
N LEU A 150 -7.03 -7.35 14.39
CA LEU A 150 -7.93 -6.22 14.63
C LEU A 150 -8.85 -6.45 15.84
N GLN A 151 -9.22 -7.71 16.13
CA GLN A 151 -9.93 -8.09 17.35
C GLN A 151 -9.03 -7.93 18.58
N GLU A 152 -7.76 -8.36 18.51
CA GLU A 152 -6.78 -8.12 19.57
C GLU A 152 -6.53 -6.62 19.83
N MET A 153 -6.64 -5.80 18.79
CA MET A 153 -6.56 -4.34 18.88
C MET A 153 -7.85 -3.69 19.44
N GLU A 154 -8.91 -4.47 19.67
CA GLU A 154 -10.23 -3.99 20.10
C GLU A 154 -10.87 -2.96 19.13
N VAL A 155 -10.52 -3.04 17.83
CA VAL A 155 -11.11 -2.20 16.78
C VAL A 155 -12.11 -2.94 15.91
N LEU A 156 -12.19 -4.27 16.10
CA LEU A 156 -13.13 -5.17 15.44
C LEU A 156 -13.71 -6.13 16.49
N GLU A 157 -15.02 -6.22 16.56
CA GLU A 157 -15.72 -7.07 17.52
C GLU A 157 -16.65 -8.05 16.78
N SER A 158 -16.89 -9.22 17.38
CA SER A 158 -17.96 -10.13 16.93
C SER A 158 -19.23 -9.84 17.72
N ASP A 159 -20.34 -9.68 17.01
CA ASP A 159 -21.63 -9.56 17.67
C ASP A 159 -22.14 -10.93 18.16
N SER A 160 -23.32 -10.94 18.80
CA SER A 160 -23.95 -12.16 19.36
C SER A 160 -24.30 -13.22 18.29
N HIS A 161 -24.26 -12.87 17.01
CA HIS A 161 -24.50 -13.76 15.87
C HIS A 161 -23.18 -14.17 15.16
N GLY A 162 -22.02 -13.71 15.67
CA GLY A 162 -20.72 -13.96 15.06
C GLY A 162 -20.39 -13.05 13.87
N GLU A 163 -21.24 -12.05 13.57
CA GLU A 163 -20.96 -11.05 12.56
C GLU A 163 -19.96 -10.01 13.09
N LEU A 164 -18.97 -9.67 12.25
CA LEU A 164 -17.95 -8.72 12.62
C LEU A 164 -18.46 -7.28 12.51
N ARG A 165 -18.18 -6.47 13.53
CA ARG A 165 -18.51 -5.06 13.59
C ARG A 165 -17.27 -4.25 13.94
N ALA A 166 -16.97 -3.28 13.11
CA ALA A 166 -15.88 -2.34 13.37
C ALA A 166 -16.32 -1.25 14.36
N ASP A 167 -15.43 -0.88 15.27
CA ASP A 167 -15.63 0.29 16.09
C ASP A 167 -15.59 1.56 15.22
N ARG A 168 -16.70 2.26 15.14
CA ARG A 168 -16.88 3.45 14.30
C ARG A 168 -15.87 4.56 14.57
N ARG A 169 -15.25 4.60 15.74
CA ARG A 169 -14.19 5.56 16.09
C ARG A 169 -12.92 5.36 15.30
N HIS A 170 -12.73 4.16 14.74
CA HIS A 170 -11.55 3.77 13.95
C HIS A 170 -11.84 3.71 12.45
N LEU A 171 -13.07 4.00 12.05
CA LEU A 171 -13.47 4.04 10.64
C LEU A 171 -13.36 5.46 10.08
N CYS A 172 -13.12 5.54 8.79
CA CYS A 172 -13.21 6.79 8.05
C CYS A 172 -14.65 7.30 8.02
N HIS A 173 -14.85 8.57 8.35
CA HIS A 173 -16.18 9.21 8.32
C HIS A 173 -16.52 9.75 6.94
N ALA A 174 -17.80 9.58 6.53
CA ALA A 174 -18.30 10.15 5.28
C ALA A 174 -18.38 11.69 5.34
N PRO A 175 -18.16 12.39 4.19
CA PRO A 175 -17.74 11.84 2.92
C PRO A 175 -16.24 11.46 2.94
N HIS A 176 -15.93 10.26 2.43
CA HIS A 176 -14.56 9.73 2.50
C HIS A 176 -13.64 10.39 1.46
N GLU A 177 -14.19 10.66 0.26
CA GLU A 177 -13.43 10.96 -0.94
C GLU A 177 -14.08 12.06 -1.75
N ARG A 178 -13.22 12.90 -2.36
CA ARG A 178 -13.66 13.85 -3.38
C ARG A 178 -12.65 13.93 -4.52
N LEU A 179 -13.13 14.31 -5.70
CA LEU A 179 -12.32 14.47 -6.89
C LEU A 179 -12.34 15.91 -7.38
N PHE A 180 -11.17 16.49 -7.63
CA PHE A 180 -11.04 17.75 -8.34
C PHE A 180 -10.95 17.51 -9.84
N VAL A 181 -11.98 17.91 -10.58
CA VAL A 181 -12.09 17.71 -12.02
C VAL A 181 -12.72 18.93 -12.68
N HIS A 182 -12.17 19.37 -13.82
CA HIS A 182 -12.64 20.55 -14.57
C HIS A 182 -12.80 21.84 -13.73
N GLY A 183 -11.90 22.03 -12.74
CA GLY A 183 -11.90 23.21 -11.87
C GLY A 183 -12.88 23.16 -10.70
N ASN A 184 -13.56 22.03 -10.46
CA ASN A 184 -14.53 21.88 -9.41
C ASN A 184 -14.31 20.60 -8.60
N TRP A 185 -14.68 20.63 -7.31
CA TRP A 185 -14.75 19.45 -6.47
C TRP A 185 -16.08 18.73 -6.63
N GLN A 186 -16.06 17.42 -6.70
CA GLN A 186 -17.20 16.52 -6.64
C GLN A 186 -17.00 15.44 -5.59
N VAL A 187 -18.08 14.94 -5.00
CA VAL A 187 -18.05 13.79 -4.07
C VAL A 187 -17.76 12.50 -4.85
N GLY A 188 -16.92 11.63 -4.27
CA GLY A 188 -16.44 10.39 -4.91
C GLY A 188 -15.39 10.64 -5.98
N ILE A 189 -14.68 9.60 -6.36
CA ILE A 189 -13.52 9.70 -7.28
C ILE A 189 -13.85 9.35 -8.73
N PHE A 190 -15.03 8.85 -9.05
CA PHE A 190 -15.41 8.61 -10.44
C PHE A 190 -15.83 9.94 -11.10
N PRO A 191 -15.23 10.36 -12.26
CA PRO A 191 -15.60 11.62 -12.91
C PRO A 191 -17.05 11.59 -13.42
N ASN A 192 -17.99 12.24 -12.71
CA ASN A 192 -19.42 12.14 -12.97
C ASN A 192 -20.06 13.37 -13.64
N ALA A 193 -19.29 14.42 -13.96
CA ALA A 193 -19.82 15.62 -14.58
C ALA A 193 -20.16 15.42 -16.06
N SER A 194 -21.40 15.77 -16.47
CA SER A 194 -21.85 15.83 -17.86
C SER A 194 -21.72 14.53 -18.68
N TRP A 195 -22.46 13.48 -18.30
CA TRP A 195 -22.45 12.18 -19.00
C TRP A 195 -23.32 12.20 -20.26
N GLY A 196 -22.73 11.72 -21.36
CA GLY A 196 -23.49 11.35 -22.54
C GLY A 196 -24.07 9.92 -22.43
N PRO A 197 -25.05 9.57 -23.28
CA PRO A 197 -25.64 8.21 -23.29
C PRO A 197 -24.60 7.11 -23.53
N GLU A 198 -23.56 7.39 -24.32
CA GLU A 198 -22.50 6.43 -24.61
C GLU A 198 -21.65 6.15 -23.38
N GLU A 199 -21.20 7.17 -22.67
CA GLU A 199 -20.43 7.01 -21.43
C GLU A 199 -21.23 6.23 -20.38
N SER A 200 -22.52 6.55 -20.23
CA SER A 200 -23.40 5.80 -19.32
C SER A 200 -23.53 4.32 -19.70
N ARG A 201 -23.50 3.99 -20.99
CA ARG A 201 -23.47 2.59 -21.46
C ARG A 201 -22.16 1.90 -21.10
N GLN A 202 -21.03 2.55 -21.33
CA GLN A 202 -19.72 1.97 -21.02
C GLN A 202 -19.50 1.77 -19.52
N VAL A 203 -19.95 2.70 -18.69
CA VAL A 203 -19.91 2.54 -17.23
C VAL A 203 -20.73 1.33 -16.81
N ARG A 204 -21.97 1.20 -17.26
CA ARG A 204 -22.80 0.01 -16.95
C ARG A 204 -22.14 -1.29 -17.42
N ARG A 205 -21.58 -1.32 -18.63
CA ARG A 205 -20.85 -2.50 -19.12
C ARG A 205 -19.67 -2.85 -18.25
N PHE A 206 -18.93 -1.84 -17.78
CA PHE A 206 -17.82 -2.06 -16.86
C PHE A 206 -18.31 -2.66 -15.53
N GLU A 207 -19.41 -2.13 -14.98
CA GLU A 207 -20.06 -2.69 -13.78
C GLU A 207 -20.51 -4.14 -13.97
N GLU A 208 -21.14 -4.46 -15.11
CA GLU A 208 -21.54 -5.82 -15.46
C GLU A 208 -20.33 -6.78 -15.54
N HIS A 209 -19.20 -6.30 -16.06
CA HIS A 209 -17.95 -7.05 -16.06
C HIS A 209 -17.44 -7.32 -14.64
N LEU A 210 -17.46 -6.30 -13.77
CA LEU A 210 -17.02 -6.46 -12.38
C LEU A 210 -17.96 -7.40 -11.63
N GLU A 211 -19.27 -7.26 -11.77
CA GLU A 211 -20.24 -8.12 -11.10
C GLU A 211 -20.12 -9.57 -11.53
N ARG A 212 -19.94 -9.81 -12.83
CA ARG A 212 -19.64 -11.15 -13.35
C ARG A 212 -18.42 -11.77 -12.65
N TRP A 213 -17.34 -11.02 -12.45
CA TRP A 213 -16.13 -11.52 -11.81
C TRP A 213 -16.26 -11.67 -10.29
N ARG A 214 -17.01 -10.80 -9.61
CA ARG A 214 -17.29 -10.91 -8.16
C ARG A 214 -18.10 -12.16 -7.85
N THR A 215 -19.07 -12.49 -8.67
CA THR A 215 -19.96 -13.64 -8.48
C THR A 215 -19.39 -14.94 -9.05
N TRP A 216 -18.31 -14.85 -9.84
CA TRP A 216 -17.70 -16.02 -10.47
C TRP A 216 -17.09 -16.96 -9.44
N LYS A 217 -17.36 -18.27 -9.60
CA LYS A 217 -16.80 -19.35 -8.81
C LYS A 217 -16.30 -20.45 -9.72
N ASP A 218 -15.18 -21.09 -9.35
CA ASP A 218 -14.73 -22.31 -9.99
C ASP A 218 -15.53 -23.55 -9.55
N ALA A 219 -15.20 -24.71 -10.12
CA ALA A 219 -15.87 -25.98 -9.80
C ALA A 219 -15.74 -26.40 -8.32
N SER A 220 -14.76 -25.89 -7.60
CA SER A 220 -14.56 -26.11 -6.16
C SER A 220 -15.18 -25.02 -5.27
N GLY A 221 -15.86 -24.05 -5.87
CA GLY A 221 -16.51 -22.94 -5.17
C GLY A 221 -15.60 -21.78 -4.83
N ARG A 222 -14.32 -21.77 -5.29
CA ARG A 222 -13.38 -20.68 -5.03
C ARG A 222 -13.70 -19.46 -5.90
N SER A 223 -13.62 -18.26 -5.31
CA SER A 223 -13.77 -16.99 -6.02
C SER A 223 -12.65 -16.78 -7.03
N ALA A 224 -12.93 -16.06 -8.13
CA ALA A 224 -11.88 -15.66 -9.06
C ALA A 224 -10.75 -14.88 -8.36
N PHE A 225 -11.14 -14.01 -7.44
CA PHE A 225 -10.25 -13.14 -6.68
C PHE A 225 -10.55 -13.24 -5.19
N ALA A 226 -9.51 -13.32 -4.36
CA ALA A 226 -9.60 -13.34 -2.90
C ALA A 226 -8.39 -12.65 -2.28
N LEU A 227 -8.51 -12.24 -1.02
CA LEU A 227 -7.43 -11.75 -0.17
C LEU A 227 -7.40 -12.59 1.13
N PRO A 228 -6.26 -13.19 1.43
CA PRO A 228 -5.02 -13.31 0.64
C PRO A 228 -5.20 -14.03 -0.69
N ARG A 229 -4.33 -13.67 -1.67
CA ARG A 229 -4.36 -14.19 -3.04
C ARG A 229 -4.36 -15.72 -3.14
N VAL A 230 -3.74 -16.40 -2.20
CA VAL A 230 -3.64 -17.86 -2.18
C VAL A 230 -5.01 -18.55 -2.21
N TYR A 231 -6.05 -17.86 -1.77
CA TYR A 231 -7.43 -18.36 -1.79
C TYR A 231 -8.17 -18.07 -3.10
N SER A 232 -7.57 -17.30 -4.03
CA SER A 232 -8.12 -17.10 -5.37
C SER A 232 -8.14 -18.38 -6.19
N SER A 233 -9.07 -18.47 -7.14
CA SER A 233 -9.16 -19.61 -8.05
C SER A 233 -7.93 -19.73 -8.95
N THR A 234 -7.49 -20.96 -9.16
CA THR A 234 -6.43 -21.33 -10.11
C THR A 234 -6.96 -21.78 -11.48
N ASP A 235 -8.25 -21.58 -11.73
CA ASP A 235 -8.89 -21.93 -13.01
C ASP A 235 -8.16 -21.26 -14.19
N PRO A 236 -7.93 -21.98 -15.31
CA PRO A 236 -7.25 -21.42 -16.48
C PRO A 236 -7.90 -20.15 -17.04
N ALA A 237 -9.23 -19.99 -16.94
CA ALA A 237 -9.91 -18.77 -17.40
C ALA A 237 -9.54 -17.56 -16.56
N VAL A 238 -9.39 -17.73 -15.24
CA VAL A 238 -8.95 -16.68 -14.32
C VAL A 238 -7.46 -16.38 -14.52
N ARG A 239 -6.62 -17.41 -14.64
CA ARG A 239 -5.17 -17.24 -14.84
C ARG A 239 -4.82 -16.53 -16.15
N LYS A 240 -5.57 -16.76 -17.24
CA LYS A 240 -5.37 -16.09 -18.53
C LYS A 240 -5.51 -14.56 -18.47
N LEU A 241 -6.21 -14.04 -17.49
CA LEU A 241 -6.29 -12.59 -17.26
C LEU A 241 -4.91 -11.98 -16.96
N ASP A 242 -4.01 -12.77 -16.41
CA ASP A 242 -2.64 -12.32 -16.12
C ASP A 242 -1.76 -12.19 -17.39
N GLU A 243 -2.14 -12.79 -18.50
CA GLU A 243 -1.36 -12.76 -19.73
C GLU A 243 -1.42 -11.42 -20.48
N ILE A 244 -2.34 -10.55 -20.12
CA ILE A 244 -2.58 -9.26 -20.78
C ILE A 244 -2.59 -8.11 -19.77
N SER A 245 -2.35 -6.88 -20.27
CA SER A 245 -2.51 -5.68 -19.43
C SER A 245 -3.97 -5.33 -19.19
N MET A 246 -4.23 -4.53 -18.15
CA MET A 246 -5.58 -4.02 -17.87
C MET A 246 -6.08 -3.12 -19.01
N ALA A 247 -5.20 -2.35 -19.66
CA ALA A 247 -5.54 -1.57 -20.85
C ALA A 247 -6.05 -2.46 -21.98
N THR A 248 -5.31 -3.57 -22.28
CA THR A 248 -5.71 -4.55 -23.30
C THR A 248 -7.05 -5.22 -22.94
N TYR A 249 -7.30 -5.50 -21.65
CA TYR A 249 -8.58 -6.02 -21.19
C TYR A 249 -9.73 -5.05 -21.50
N LEU A 250 -9.58 -3.77 -21.15
CA LEU A 250 -10.58 -2.73 -21.42
C LEU A 250 -10.87 -2.61 -22.92
N GLU A 251 -9.83 -2.58 -23.76
CA GLU A 251 -9.94 -2.50 -25.23
C GLU A 251 -10.69 -3.70 -25.81
N ARG A 252 -10.34 -4.92 -25.43
CA ARG A 252 -10.98 -6.16 -25.91
C ARG A 252 -12.49 -6.21 -25.58
N HIS A 253 -12.88 -5.49 -24.54
CA HIS A 253 -14.29 -5.42 -24.10
C HIS A 253 -15.00 -4.15 -24.54
N GLY A 254 -14.37 -3.29 -25.37
CA GLY A 254 -14.91 -2.03 -25.85
C GLY A 254 -15.25 -1.05 -24.72
N LEU A 255 -14.38 -1.00 -23.70
CA LEU A 255 -14.45 -0.11 -22.54
C LEU A 255 -13.40 1.01 -22.73
N ASP A 256 -13.62 1.85 -23.74
CA ASP A 256 -12.67 2.87 -24.21
C ASP A 256 -13.00 4.29 -23.74
N SER A 257 -14.10 4.47 -22.98
CA SER A 257 -14.42 5.76 -22.36
C SER A 257 -13.22 6.32 -21.59
N PRO A 258 -12.81 7.58 -21.86
CA PRO A 258 -11.71 8.20 -21.13
C PRO A 258 -11.89 8.21 -19.62
N ARG A 259 -13.14 8.24 -19.13
CA ARG A 259 -13.46 8.25 -17.70
C ARG A 259 -13.29 6.88 -17.06
N VAL A 260 -13.79 5.83 -17.72
CA VAL A 260 -13.58 4.44 -17.26
C VAL A 260 -12.08 4.14 -17.25
N ARG A 261 -11.36 4.49 -18.33
CA ARG A 261 -9.91 4.29 -18.39
C ARG A 261 -9.17 5.05 -17.30
N TRP A 262 -9.52 6.32 -17.08
CA TRP A 262 -8.91 7.12 -16.02
C TRP A 262 -9.16 6.52 -14.63
N TYR A 263 -10.40 6.11 -14.35
CA TYR A 263 -10.77 5.52 -13.05
C TYR A 263 -10.02 4.21 -12.77
N VAL A 264 -9.93 3.35 -13.78
CA VAL A 264 -9.18 2.09 -13.67
C VAL A 264 -7.67 2.35 -13.59
N ASP A 265 -7.14 3.36 -14.30
CA ASP A 265 -5.75 3.77 -14.20
C ASP A 265 -5.43 4.32 -12.81
N TYR A 266 -6.32 5.15 -12.26
CA TYR A 266 -6.19 5.63 -10.88
C TYR A 266 -6.10 4.46 -9.89
N ALA A 267 -7.00 3.48 -10.00
CA ALA A 267 -7.00 2.29 -9.13
C ALA A 267 -5.69 1.48 -9.24
N CYS A 268 -5.16 1.30 -10.45
CA CYS A 268 -3.89 0.62 -10.66
C CYS A 268 -2.69 1.41 -10.10
N ARG A 269 -2.72 2.74 -10.21
CA ARG A 269 -1.69 3.62 -9.66
C ARG A 269 -1.73 3.65 -8.14
N ASP A 270 -2.92 3.64 -7.55
CA ASP A 270 -3.14 3.67 -6.10
C ASP A 270 -2.66 2.35 -5.43
N ASP A 271 -3.15 1.20 -5.89
CA ASP A 271 -2.85 -0.08 -5.25
C ASP A 271 -1.49 -0.69 -5.66
N TYR A 272 -0.95 -0.31 -6.83
CA TYR A 272 0.25 -0.99 -7.39
C TYR A 272 1.37 -0.07 -7.83
N GLY A 273 1.14 1.24 -7.90
CA GLY A 273 2.10 2.19 -8.46
C GLY A 273 2.35 1.98 -9.95
N CYS A 274 1.40 1.42 -10.69
CA CYS A 274 1.48 1.06 -12.10
C CYS A 274 0.33 1.70 -12.89
N SER A 275 0.56 2.03 -14.17
CA SER A 275 -0.53 2.39 -15.09
C SER A 275 -1.31 1.16 -15.55
N ILE A 276 -2.49 1.34 -16.13
CA ILE A 276 -3.26 0.26 -16.75
C ILE A 276 -2.50 -0.47 -17.85
N ASP A 277 -1.55 0.20 -18.52
CA ASP A 277 -0.75 -0.39 -19.60
C ASP A 277 0.25 -1.44 -19.09
N THR A 278 0.71 -1.27 -17.85
CA THR A 278 1.72 -2.13 -17.23
C THR A 278 1.16 -3.04 -16.12
N THR A 279 -0.07 -2.82 -15.68
CA THR A 279 -0.73 -3.69 -14.69
C THR A 279 -1.38 -4.88 -15.39
N SER A 280 -1.19 -6.10 -14.87
CA SER A 280 -1.91 -7.30 -15.29
C SER A 280 -3.42 -7.09 -15.17
N ALA A 281 -4.19 -7.56 -16.15
CA ALA A 281 -5.65 -7.51 -16.08
C ALA A 281 -6.19 -8.31 -14.89
N TRP A 282 -5.52 -9.38 -14.50
CA TRP A 282 -5.85 -10.12 -13.28
C TRP A 282 -5.76 -9.23 -12.05
N ALA A 283 -4.66 -8.48 -11.91
CA ALA A 283 -4.45 -7.57 -10.78
C ALA A 283 -5.43 -6.38 -10.81
N GLY A 284 -5.64 -5.78 -12.00
CA GLY A 284 -6.60 -4.68 -12.16
C GLY A 284 -8.03 -5.08 -11.77
N LEU A 285 -8.47 -6.28 -12.14
CA LEU A 285 -9.79 -6.80 -11.74
C LEU A 285 -9.82 -7.20 -10.26
N HIS A 286 -8.73 -7.74 -9.72
CA HIS A 286 -8.61 -8.08 -8.31
C HIS A 286 -8.88 -6.87 -7.41
N TYR A 287 -8.38 -5.68 -7.76
CA TYR A 287 -8.66 -4.44 -7.03
C TYR A 287 -10.17 -4.23 -6.78
N PHE A 288 -10.98 -4.44 -7.82
CA PHE A 288 -12.43 -4.19 -7.77
C PHE A 288 -13.25 -5.36 -7.23
N CYS A 289 -12.72 -6.59 -7.28
CA CYS A 289 -13.52 -7.79 -7.09
C CYS A 289 -13.13 -8.65 -5.88
N ALA A 290 -11.95 -8.45 -5.29
CA ALA A 290 -11.48 -9.32 -4.21
C ALA A 290 -12.08 -8.99 -2.83
N ARG A 291 -12.79 -7.87 -2.69
CA ARG A 291 -13.39 -7.44 -1.43
C ARG A 291 -14.90 -7.46 -1.49
N GLU A 292 -15.54 -7.71 -0.37
CA GLU A 292 -16.99 -7.71 -0.24
C GLU A 292 -17.53 -6.28 -0.42
N VAL A 293 -18.59 -6.12 -1.24
CA VAL A 293 -19.16 -4.81 -1.61
C VAL A 293 -19.95 -4.18 -0.45
N GLN A 294 -20.35 -4.99 0.54
CA GLN A 294 -21.33 -4.57 1.55
C GLN A 294 -20.76 -3.68 2.65
N GLU A 295 -19.43 -3.60 2.79
CA GLU A 295 -18.80 -2.78 3.81
C GLU A 295 -17.77 -1.82 3.19
N PRO A 296 -18.22 -0.60 2.79
CA PRO A 296 -17.34 0.40 2.18
C PRO A 296 -16.36 1.03 3.16
N ASP A 297 -16.51 0.72 4.46
CA ASP A 297 -15.75 1.35 5.52
C ASP A 297 -14.29 0.91 5.52
N VAL A 298 -13.40 1.85 5.80
CA VAL A 298 -11.96 1.61 5.92
C VAL A 298 -11.49 2.05 7.30
N PHE A 299 -10.64 1.24 7.92
CA PHE A 299 -9.90 1.66 9.10
C PHE A 299 -8.87 2.70 8.69
N THR A 300 -8.82 3.80 9.42
CA THR A 300 -7.81 4.84 9.24
C THR A 300 -7.48 5.49 10.58
N TRP A 301 -6.25 5.99 10.68
CA TRP A 301 -5.74 6.68 11.86
C TRP A 301 -4.82 7.82 11.38
N PRO A 302 -4.54 8.83 12.23
CA PRO A 302 -3.61 9.89 11.85
C PRO A 302 -2.27 9.34 11.33
N GLU A 303 -1.70 8.34 12.00
CA GLU A 303 -0.46 7.64 11.60
C GLU A 303 -0.65 6.58 10.51
N GLY A 304 -1.85 6.45 9.96
CA GLY A 304 -2.17 5.37 9.02
C GLY A 304 -1.95 3.99 9.63
N ASN A 305 -1.48 3.03 8.84
CA ASN A 305 -1.18 1.67 9.31
C ASN A 305 -0.05 1.61 10.37
N GLY A 306 0.60 2.74 10.65
CA GLY A 306 1.49 2.89 11.81
C GLY A 306 0.82 2.55 13.14
N LYS A 307 -0.50 2.73 13.25
CA LYS A 307 -1.29 2.30 14.42
C LYS A 307 -1.18 0.79 14.66
N ILE A 308 -1.27 -0.01 13.60
CA ILE A 308 -1.13 -1.46 13.68
C ILE A 308 0.31 -1.84 14.06
N VAL A 309 1.30 -1.15 13.46
CA VAL A 309 2.72 -1.37 13.81
C VAL A 309 2.98 -1.06 15.29
N GLN A 310 2.41 0.02 15.82
CA GLN A 310 2.51 0.34 17.25
C GLN A 310 1.97 -0.78 18.13
N HIS A 311 0.81 -1.35 17.79
CA HIS A 311 0.24 -2.49 18.52
C HIS A 311 1.16 -3.70 18.48
N LEU A 312 1.65 -4.10 17.30
CA LEU A 312 2.59 -5.21 17.16
C LEU A 312 3.86 -4.99 18.00
N LEU A 313 4.42 -3.78 17.99
CA LEU A 313 5.60 -3.43 18.80
C LEU A 313 5.32 -3.41 20.31
N GLN A 314 4.11 -3.11 20.75
CA GLN A 314 3.72 -3.25 22.15
C GLN A 314 3.78 -4.72 22.62
N ARG A 315 3.51 -5.66 21.72
CA ARG A 315 3.53 -7.11 22.02
C ARG A 315 4.94 -7.70 21.98
N ILE A 316 5.76 -7.31 21.01
CA ILE A 316 7.02 -7.97 20.68
C ILE A 316 8.22 -7.03 20.58
N GLY A 317 8.08 -5.74 20.94
CA GLY A 317 9.10 -4.73 20.69
C GLY A 317 10.45 -4.98 21.39
N ASP A 318 10.44 -5.70 22.51
CA ASP A 318 11.65 -6.15 23.22
C ASP A 318 12.53 -7.12 22.39
N ARG A 319 11.98 -7.71 21.34
CA ARG A 319 12.65 -8.62 20.40
C ARG A 319 13.04 -7.98 19.08
N VAL A 320 12.76 -6.69 18.89
CA VAL A 320 13.02 -5.95 17.65
C VAL A 320 14.26 -5.08 17.81
N GLU A 321 15.31 -5.37 17.05
CA GLU A 321 16.54 -4.59 17.00
C GLU A 321 16.56 -3.73 15.74
N THR A 322 16.25 -2.44 15.88
CA THR A 322 16.33 -1.45 14.80
C THR A 322 17.77 -0.96 14.59
N GLY A 323 18.05 -0.34 13.44
CA GLY A 323 19.40 0.07 13.05
C GLY A 323 20.35 -1.10 12.83
N SER A 324 19.85 -2.30 12.50
CA SER A 324 20.61 -3.54 12.36
C SER A 324 20.53 -4.08 10.94
N LEU A 325 21.57 -3.84 10.14
CA LEU A 325 21.67 -4.34 8.76
C LEU A 325 22.07 -5.81 8.73
N VAL A 326 21.18 -6.67 8.27
CA VAL A 326 21.55 -8.04 7.87
C VAL A 326 22.24 -7.98 6.50
N TYR A 327 23.48 -8.45 6.41
CA TYR A 327 24.26 -8.36 5.18
C TYR A 327 24.79 -9.70 4.66
N ARG A 328 24.67 -10.78 5.46
CA ARG A 328 25.07 -12.12 5.03
C ARG A 328 24.24 -13.17 5.75
N ILE A 329 23.66 -14.08 4.99
CA ILE A 329 22.98 -15.28 5.49
C ILE A 329 23.68 -16.49 4.85
N LYS A 330 24.17 -17.41 5.66
CA LYS A 330 24.87 -18.61 5.19
C LYS A 330 24.34 -19.85 5.91
N PRO A 331 23.59 -20.72 5.21
CA PRO A 331 23.22 -22.01 5.76
C PRO A 331 24.43 -22.95 5.82
N ASP A 332 24.45 -23.80 6.81
CA ASP A 332 25.42 -24.89 6.97
C ASP A 332 24.78 -26.10 7.69
N LYS A 333 25.58 -27.12 8.03
CA LYS A 333 25.08 -28.37 8.64
C LYS A 333 24.50 -28.19 10.06
N GLU A 334 24.86 -27.11 10.75
CA GLU A 334 24.47 -26.86 12.15
C GLU A 334 23.33 -25.83 12.27
N GLY A 335 22.90 -25.23 11.16
CA GLY A 335 21.86 -24.22 11.11
C GLY A 335 22.17 -23.11 10.10
N VAL A 336 21.83 -21.87 10.43
CA VAL A 336 22.03 -20.70 9.54
C VAL A 336 22.80 -19.63 10.28
N SER A 337 23.96 -19.25 9.74
CA SER A 337 24.70 -18.08 10.23
C SER A 337 24.15 -16.81 9.58
N VAL A 338 23.86 -15.80 10.39
CA VAL A 338 23.40 -14.49 9.94
C VAL A 338 24.32 -13.41 10.50
N ASP A 339 25.02 -12.70 9.61
CA ASP A 339 25.90 -11.59 9.98
C ASP A 339 25.12 -10.27 9.86
N SER A 340 25.18 -9.50 10.93
CA SER A 340 24.54 -8.19 11.05
C SER A 340 25.54 -7.13 11.49
N ILE A 341 25.31 -5.87 11.12
CA ILE A 341 26.05 -4.70 11.59
C ILE A 341 25.08 -3.65 12.15
N ARG A 342 25.37 -3.15 13.35
CA ARG A 342 24.66 -2.01 13.93
C ARG A 342 25.10 -0.73 13.25
N VAL A 343 24.19 -0.07 12.56
CA VAL A 343 24.45 1.11 11.73
C VAL A 343 25.09 2.25 12.53
N ALA A 344 24.64 2.48 13.77
CA ALA A 344 25.09 3.59 14.61
C ALA A 344 26.51 3.40 15.16
N THR A 345 26.90 2.16 15.50
CA THR A 345 28.18 1.87 16.18
C THR A 345 29.21 1.19 15.30
N GLY A 346 28.77 0.57 14.20
CA GLY A 346 29.63 -0.29 13.36
C GLY A 346 29.91 -1.66 13.99
N GLU A 347 29.29 -1.98 15.11
CA GLU A 347 29.43 -3.26 15.79
C GLU A 347 28.86 -4.38 14.91
N VAL A 348 29.60 -5.48 14.80
CA VAL A 348 29.22 -6.63 13.98
C VAL A 348 28.96 -7.86 14.85
N VAL A 349 27.81 -8.49 14.62
CA VAL A 349 27.37 -9.66 15.38
C VAL A 349 27.00 -10.78 14.39
N ARG A 350 27.39 -12.02 14.72
CA ARG A 350 26.90 -13.21 14.05
C ARG A 350 25.82 -13.87 14.91
N TYR A 351 24.65 -14.02 14.36
CA TYR A 351 23.63 -14.87 14.95
C TYR A 351 23.74 -16.28 14.38
N ARG A 352 23.65 -17.28 15.27
CA ARG A 352 23.54 -18.68 14.87
C ARG A 352 22.11 -19.12 15.09
N ALA A 353 21.33 -19.15 14.02
CA ALA A 353 19.91 -19.47 14.05
C ALA A 353 19.63 -20.91 13.61
N LYS A 354 18.60 -21.54 14.22
CA LYS A 354 18.07 -22.81 13.71
C LYS A 354 17.12 -22.58 12.53
N ASN A 355 16.36 -21.49 12.56
CA ASN A 355 15.50 -21.05 11.47
C ASN A 355 15.71 -19.57 11.21
N VAL A 356 15.69 -19.19 9.92
CA VAL A 356 15.73 -17.79 9.50
C VAL A 356 14.44 -17.49 8.71
N VAL A 357 13.74 -16.44 9.09
CA VAL A 357 12.64 -15.85 8.31
C VAL A 357 13.19 -14.70 7.51
N TYR A 358 13.24 -14.86 6.20
CA TYR A 358 13.64 -13.81 5.27
C TYR A 358 12.41 -12.96 4.92
N SER A 359 12.24 -11.81 5.58
CA SER A 359 11.13 -10.87 5.39
C SER A 359 11.57 -9.51 4.84
N MET A 360 12.73 -9.50 4.18
CA MET A 360 13.23 -8.37 3.41
C MET A 360 12.73 -8.46 1.95
N PRO A 361 12.75 -7.35 1.17
CA PRO A 361 12.40 -7.38 -0.24
C PRO A 361 13.23 -8.42 -1.01
N ILE A 362 12.56 -9.22 -1.83
CA ILE A 362 13.14 -10.42 -2.44
C ILE A 362 14.33 -10.09 -3.35
N PHE A 363 14.35 -8.93 -4.00
CA PHE A 363 15.49 -8.52 -4.85
C PHE A 363 16.82 -8.41 -4.10
N THR A 364 16.81 -8.36 -2.78
CA THR A 364 18.03 -8.29 -1.95
C THR A 364 18.66 -9.66 -1.70
N ALA A 365 17.90 -10.74 -1.89
CA ALA A 365 18.33 -12.11 -1.56
C ALA A 365 19.66 -12.55 -2.22
N PRO A 366 19.91 -12.30 -3.52
CA PRO A 366 21.17 -12.70 -4.17
C PRO A 366 22.43 -12.09 -3.59
N TYR A 367 22.30 -10.91 -3.00
CA TYR A 367 23.43 -10.18 -2.40
C TYR A 367 23.72 -10.65 -0.97
N ILE A 368 22.71 -11.17 -0.28
CA ILE A 368 22.74 -11.47 1.16
C ILE A 368 22.88 -12.98 1.40
N ILE A 369 22.16 -13.83 0.67
CA ILE A 369 22.17 -15.27 0.87
C ILE A 369 23.33 -15.92 0.11
N LYS A 370 24.26 -16.50 0.83
CA LYS A 370 25.37 -17.22 0.23
C LYS A 370 24.91 -18.52 -0.39
N GLY A 371 25.30 -18.75 -1.66
CA GLY A 371 24.84 -19.91 -2.44
C GLY A 371 23.47 -19.72 -3.06
N TRP A 372 22.95 -18.47 -3.13
CA TRP A 372 21.75 -18.18 -3.90
C TRP A 372 21.92 -18.63 -5.35
N ASN A 373 21.04 -19.51 -5.79
CA ASN A 373 21.09 -20.13 -7.14
C ASN A 373 19.74 -20.08 -7.89
N ARG A 374 18.80 -19.22 -7.41
CA ARG A 374 17.50 -19.06 -8.05
C ARG A 374 17.56 -17.91 -9.06
N GLY A 375 17.17 -18.21 -10.29
CA GLY A 375 17.09 -17.22 -11.38
C GLY A 375 15.75 -16.47 -11.41
N GLY A 376 15.58 -15.61 -12.43
CA GLY A 376 14.30 -14.99 -12.75
C GLY A 376 13.92 -13.77 -11.91
N LEU A 377 14.82 -13.27 -11.07
CA LEU A 377 14.56 -12.05 -10.26
C LEU A 377 14.34 -10.79 -11.10
N ASP A 378 14.72 -10.79 -12.37
CA ASP A 378 14.44 -9.69 -13.29
C ASP A 378 12.94 -9.48 -13.53
N SER A 379 12.11 -10.52 -13.26
CA SER A 379 10.65 -10.38 -13.27
C SER A 379 10.09 -9.62 -12.06
N PHE A 380 10.87 -9.46 -10.98
CA PHE A 380 10.47 -8.69 -9.81
C PHE A 380 10.78 -7.21 -10.03
N SER A 381 9.83 -6.49 -10.54
CA SER A 381 9.91 -5.05 -10.75
C SER A 381 9.19 -4.30 -9.61
N TYR A 382 9.71 -3.15 -9.22
CA TYR A 382 9.18 -2.36 -8.09
C TYR A 382 8.86 -0.94 -8.52
N ALA A 383 7.69 -0.46 -8.13
CA ALA A 383 7.27 0.91 -8.34
C ALA A 383 7.95 1.85 -7.33
N PRO A 384 8.62 2.93 -7.81
CA PRO A 384 9.09 4.00 -6.94
C PRO A 384 7.94 4.94 -6.55
N TRP A 385 8.00 5.46 -5.32
CA TRP A 385 7.01 6.40 -4.78
C TRP A 385 7.66 7.55 -4.04
N MET A 386 6.95 8.66 -4.00
CA MET A 386 7.18 9.77 -3.08
C MET A 386 5.93 9.97 -2.22
N VAL A 387 6.12 10.11 -0.92
CA VAL A 387 5.09 10.52 0.04
C VAL A 387 5.57 11.79 0.71
N ALA A 388 4.74 12.84 0.73
CA ALA A 388 5.13 14.09 1.36
C ALA A 388 4.09 14.53 2.39
N ASN A 389 4.55 14.92 3.58
CA ASN A 389 3.71 15.42 4.65
C ASN A 389 3.86 16.94 4.75
N LEU A 390 2.78 17.64 4.42
CA LEU A 390 2.68 19.10 4.42
C LEU A 390 2.01 19.56 5.72
N THR A 391 2.73 20.27 6.57
CA THR A 391 2.15 20.93 7.74
C THR A 391 1.55 22.26 7.32
N VAL A 392 0.24 22.39 7.51
CA VAL A 392 -0.55 23.57 7.13
C VAL A 392 -1.16 24.25 8.34
N ASP A 393 -1.43 25.54 8.26
CA ASP A 393 -2.08 26.32 9.33
C ASP A 393 -3.55 25.95 9.53
N ARG A 394 -4.20 25.44 8.48
CA ARG A 394 -5.57 24.93 8.47
C ARG A 394 -5.82 24.00 7.31
N VAL A 395 -6.77 23.10 7.47
CA VAL A 395 -7.26 22.21 6.41
C VAL A 395 -7.85 23.04 5.26
N PRO A 396 -7.58 22.71 3.97
CA PRO A 396 -8.26 23.36 2.84
C PRO A 396 -9.79 23.24 2.95
N GLU A 397 -10.49 24.29 2.51
CA GLU A 397 -11.96 24.34 2.61
C GLU A 397 -12.63 23.15 1.92
N GLY A 398 -13.60 22.55 2.61
CA GLY A 398 -14.35 21.39 2.13
C GLY A 398 -13.49 20.12 1.94
N ALA A 399 -12.23 20.10 2.42
CA ALA A 399 -11.44 18.87 2.36
C ALA A 399 -12.10 17.75 3.16
N VAL A 400 -12.05 16.56 2.58
CA VAL A 400 -12.47 15.31 3.20
C VAL A 400 -11.23 14.48 3.54
N TRP A 401 -11.39 13.23 3.95
CA TRP A 401 -10.23 12.40 4.22
C TRP A 401 -9.32 12.26 2.99
N ASP A 402 -9.85 11.89 1.83
CA ASP A 402 -9.09 11.73 0.60
C ASP A 402 -9.51 12.72 -0.49
N ASN A 403 -8.54 13.41 -1.04
CA ASN A 403 -8.74 14.53 -1.97
C ASN A 403 -7.93 14.30 -3.23
N VAL A 404 -8.57 13.71 -4.23
CA VAL A 404 -7.96 13.26 -5.50
C VAL A 404 -7.98 14.38 -6.55
N LEU A 405 -6.92 14.46 -7.35
CA LEU A 405 -6.81 15.41 -8.45
C LEU A 405 -6.78 14.67 -9.80
N HIS A 406 -7.78 14.95 -10.67
CA HIS A 406 -7.97 14.24 -11.93
C HIS A 406 -6.77 14.31 -12.90
N ARG A 407 -6.09 15.44 -13.00
CA ARG A 407 -4.96 15.67 -13.92
C ARG A 407 -3.63 15.86 -13.20
N SER A 408 -3.45 15.16 -12.10
CA SER A 408 -2.24 15.17 -11.31
C SER A 408 -1.33 13.99 -11.67
N PRO A 409 0.00 14.17 -11.69
CA PRO A 409 0.93 13.05 -11.69
C PRO A 409 0.89 12.29 -10.37
N GLY A 410 0.43 12.95 -9.29
CA GLY A 410 0.14 12.34 -8.00
C GLY A 410 -1.25 11.72 -7.93
N LEU A 411 -1.61 11.26 -6.73
CA LEU A 411 -2.95 10.77 -6.40
C LEU A 411 -3.78 11.84 -5.67
N GLY A 412 -3.16 12.96 -5.31
CA GLY A 412 -3.72 13.95 -4.42
C GLY A 412 -3.21 13.78 -3.00
N TYR A 413 -4.04 14.08 -1.99
CA TYR A 413 -3.62 14.02 -0.59
C TYR A 413 -4.72 13.53 0.33
N VAL A 414 -4.30 12.90 1.45
CA VAL A 414 -5.19 12.59 2.57
C VAL A 414 -4.95 13.57 3.72
N VAL A 415 -6.00 13.83 4.51
CA VAL A 415 -5.94 14.68 5.70
C VAL A 415 -5.63 13.78 6.90
N ALA A 416 -4.39 13.82 7.41
CA ALA A 416 -3.97 12.96 8.51
C ALA A 416 -4.75 13.23 9.82
N THR A 417 -5.26 14.46 10.01
CA THR A 417 -6.06 14.82 11.19
C THR A 417 -7.56 14.56 11.03
N HIS A 418 -7.99 13.85 10.00
CA HIS A 418 -9.40 13.64 9.65
C HIS A 418 -10.28 13.17 10.82
N GLN A 419 -9.76 12.30 11.67
CA GLN A 419 -10.50 11.75 12.82
C GLN A 419 -10.38 12.59 14.10
N ASN A 420 -9.60 13.68 14.09
CA ASN A 420 -9.48 14.55 15.24
C ASN A 420 -10.72 15.46 15.36
N LEU A 421 -11.32 15.55 16.55
CA LEU A 421 -12.51 16.37 16.80
C LEU A 421 -12.31 17.89 16.54
N GLN A 422 -11.06 18.35 16.42
CA GLN A 422 -10.69 19.76 16.19
C GLN A 422 -10.34 20.08 14.73
N VAL A 423 -10.63 19.20 13.80
CA VAL A 423 -10.14 19.19 12.40
C VAL A 423 -10.43 20.47 11.62
N HIS A 424 -11.48 21.19 11.91
CA HIS A 424 -11.97 22.23 10.98
C HIS A 424 -11.40 23.63 11.23
N THR A 425 -10.67 23.87 12.29
CA THR A 425 -10.27 25.24 12.70
C THR A 425 -8.79 25.42 13.04
N GLY A 426 -7.97 24.39 13.03
CA GLY A 426 -6.58 24.43 13.47
C GLY A 426 -5.58 23.86 12.45
N PRO A 427 -4.29 23.86 12.82
CA PRO A 427 -3.22 23.27 12.03
C PRO A 427 -3.48 21.79 11.73
N SER A 428 -3.00 21.34 10.58
CA SER A 428 -3.16 19.96 10.10
C SER A 428 -1.94 19.47 9.35
N VAL A 429 -1.95 18.19 9.01
CA VAL A 429 -0.98 17.58 8.11
C VAL A 429 -1.72 16.98 6.92
N LEU A 430 -1.29 17.35 5.71
CA LEU A 430 -1.77 16.78 4.46
C LEU A 430 -0.70 15.81 3.95
N THR A 431 -1.06 14.56 3.71
CA THR A 431 -0.15 13.55 3.18
C THR A 431 -0.38 13.39 1.69
N TYR A 432 0.54 13.89 0.89
CA TYR A 432 0.53 13.82 -0.57
C TYR A 432 1.19 12.52 -1.04
N TYR A 433 0.59 11.88 -2.06
CA TYR A 433 1.06 10.63 -2.63
C TYR A 433 1.37 10.77 -4.12
N ARG A 434 2.59 10.32 -4.53
CA ARG A 434 2.98 10.28 -5.93
C ARG A 434 3.65 8.97 -6.30
N PRO A 435 2.96 8.05 -7.00
CA PRO A 435 3.59 6.96 -7.73
C PRO A 435 4.26 7.52 -8.99
N PHE A 436 5.40 6.93 -9.39
CA PHE A 436 6.06 7.28 -10.66
C PHE A 436 5.67 6.27 -11.75
N ALA A 437 4.35 6.07 -11.91
CA ALA A 437 3.80 5.06 -12.81
C ALA A 437 4.02 5.37 -14.30
N GLU A 438 4.26 6.65 -14.62
CA GLU A 438 4.53 7.17 -15.97
C GLU A 438 5.98 6.98 -16.42
N MET A 439 6.86 6.53 -15.55
CA MET A 439 8.31 6.42 -15.80
C MET A 439 8.79 4.97 -15.76
N ASP A 440 9.92 4.70 -16.43
CA ASP A 440 10.67 3.48 -16.16
C ASP A 440 11.12 3.46 -14.68
N PRO A 441 10.95 2.34 -13.95
CA PRO A 441 11.28 2.29 -12.54
C PRO A 441 12.75 2.60 -12.22
N GLY A 442 13.69 2.29 -13.12
CA GLY A 442 15.12 2.61 -12.96
C GLY A 442 15.37 4.12 -13.07
N GLU A 443 14.76 4.76 -14.07
CA GLU A 443 14.83 6.21 -14.27
C GLU A 443 14.19 6.95 -13.10
N ALA A 444 13.03 6.50 -12.64
CA ALA A 444 12.36 7.09 -11.48
C ALA A 444 13.21 6.98 -10.20
N ARG A 445 13.83 5.82 -9.93
CA ARG A 445 14.76 5.67 -8.79
C ARG A 445 15.96 6.61 -8.90
N HIS A 446 16.52 6.78 -10.11
CA HIS A 446 17.61 7.71 -10.33
C HIS A 446 17.18 9.16 -10.04
N ARG A 447 15.97 9.54 -10.48
CA ARG A 447 15.37 10.83 -10.16
C ARG A 447 15.19 11.03 -8.65
N LEU A 448 14.65 10.03 -7.93
CA LEU A 448 14.48 10.09 -6.47
C LEU A 448 15.81 10.40 -5.77
N LEU A 449 16.91 9.76 -6.17
CA LEU A 449 18.22 9.94 -5.55
C LEU A 449 18.87 11.28 -5.85
N LYS A 450 18.55 11.94 -6.98
CA LYS A 450 19.24 13.15 -7.44
C LYS A 450 18.46 14.44 -7.24
N THR A 451 17.16 14.37 -7.02
CA THR A 451 16.31 15.56 -6.91
C THR A 451 16.41 16.18 -5.51
N SER A 452 16.71 17.46 -5.46
CA SER A 452 16.81 18.20 -4.19
C SER A 452 15.43 18.43 -3.55
N TRP A 453 15.43 18.66 -2.24
CA TRP A 453 14.21 18.98 -1.51
C TRP A 453 13.46 20.19 -2.10
N SER A 454 14.17 21.23 -2.52
CA SER A 454 13.53 22.44 -3.08
C SER A 454 12.76 22.14 -4.37
N ILE A 455 13.28 21.25 -5.21
CA ILE A 455 12.59 20.82 -6.44
C ILE A 455 11.34 20.01 -6.07
N TRP A 456 11.43 19.07 -5.12
CA TRP A 456 10.26 18.31 -4.65
C TRP A 456 9.18 19.22 -4.06
N ARG A 457 9.57 20.18 -3.21
CA ARG A 457 8.66 21.19 -2.66
C ARG A 457 7.91 21.93 -3.77
N ASP A 458 8.63 22.42 -4.78
CA ASP A 458 8.04 23.23 -5.83
C ASP A 458 7.09 22.40 -6.72
N GLU A 459 7.46 21.16 -7.05
CA GLU A 459 6.59 20.24 -7.81
C GLU A 459 5.31 19.88 -7.04
N ILE A 460 5.41 19.61 -5.73
CA ILE A 460 4.24 19.29 -4.90
C ILE A 460 3.29 20.49 -4.82
N LEU A 461 3.84 21.70 -4.59
CA LEU A 461 3.03 22.91 -4.50
C LEU A 461 2.42 23.28 -5.85
N GLU A 462 3.14 23.12 -6.96
CA GLU A 462 2.61 23.34 -8.31
C GLU A 462 1.44 22.39 -8.59
N ASP A 463 1.57 21.11 -8.30
CA ASP A 463 0.50 20.12 -8.51
C ASP A 463 -0.75 20.46 -7.70
N LEU A 464 -0.60 20.70 -6.41
CA LEU A 464 -1.71 21.01 -5.50
C LEU A 464 -2.33 22.40 -5.75
N SER A 465 -1.59 23.34 -6.33
CA SER A 465 -2.06 24.72 -6.60
C SER A 465 -3.23 24.78 -7.59
N SER A 466 -3.38 23.74 -8.41
CA SER A 466 -4.51 23.63 -9.35
C SER A 466 -5.85 23.61 -8.63
N ALA A 467 -5.90 22.95 -7.47
CA ALA A 467 -7.09 22.81 -6.62
C ALA A 467 -7.08 23.79 -5.43
N HIS A 468 -5.89 24.23 -4.99
CA HIS A 468 -5.68 25.09 -3.82
C HIS A 468 -4.66 26.19 -4.12
N PRO A 469 -5.06 27.29 -4.82
CA PRO A 469 -4.12 28.32 -5.27
C PRO A 469 -3.38 29.05 -4.14
N ASP A 470 -3.93 29.04 -2.93
CA ASP A 470 -3.38 29.69 -1.74
C ASP A 470 -2.62 28.73 -0.79
N LEU A 471 -2.45 27.46 -1.19
CA LEU A 471 -1.84 26.44 -0.33
C LEU A 471 -0.39 26.79 0.04
N ALA A 472 0.38 27.33 -0.89
CA ALA A 472 1.77 27.71 -0.64
C ALA A 472 1.94 28.74 0.49
N ASP A 473 0.96 29.62 0.68
CA ASP A 473 0.98 30.63 1.76
C ASP A 473 0.62 30.03 3.13
N ARG A 474 0.05 28.84 3.15
CA ARG A 474 -0.41 28.14 4.35
C ARG A 474 0.54 27.06 4.83
N VAL A 475 1.45 26.60 3.98
CA VAL A 475 2.38 25.52 4.29
C VAL A 475 3.58 26.08 5.06
N SER A 476 3.83 25.56 6.24
CA SER A 476 5.02 25.89 7.05
C SER A 476 6.15 24.89 6.89
N ARG A 477 5.83 23.61 6.57
CA ARG A 477 6.81 22.52 6.46
C ARG A 477 6.38 21.47 5.45
N ILE A 478 7.34 20.93 4.70
CA ILE A 478 7.16 19.79 3.79
C ILE A 478 8.26 18.77 4.06
N ASP A 479 7.90 17.63 4.62
CA ASP A 479 8.82 16.51 4.77
C ASP A 479 8.51 15.45 3.71
N VAL A 480 9.52 15.06 2.94
CA VAL A 480 9.40 14.17 1.78
C VAL A 480 10.05 12.84 2.09
N MET A 481 9.31 11.74 1.97
CA MET A 481 9.79 10.36 2.06
C MET A 481 9.90 9.75 0.67
N LEU A 482 11.07 9.22 0.35
CA LEU A 482 11.37 8.59 -0.94
C LEU A 482 11.47 7.07 -0.79
N HIS A 483 10.67 6.36 -1.55
CA HIS A 483 10.63 4.90 -1.61
C HIS A 483 11.08 4.42 -2.99
N GLY A 484 12.33 4.00 -3.14
CA GLY A 484 12.86 3.53 -4.43
C GLY A 484 12.27 2.18 -4.89
N HIS A 485 11.85 1.35 -3.95
CA HIS A 485 11.26 0.02 -4.19
C HIS A 485 10.03 -0.14 -3.28
N ALA A 486 9.05 0.76 -3.44
CA ALA A 486 7.90 0.82 -2.56
C ALA A 486 6.99 -0.39 -2.67
N MET A 487 6.62 -0.75 -3.90
CA MET A 487 5.62 -1.78 -4.15
C MET A 487 6.06 -2.69 -5.29
N ILE A 488 5.86 -4.01 -5.13
CA ILE A 488 6.03 -4.97 -6.23
C ILE A 488 4.98 -4.66 -7.31
N ARG A 489 5.39 -4.71 -8.59
CA ARG A 489 4.53 -4.41 -9.73
C ARG A 489 3.90 -5.69 -10.26
N PRO A 490 2.56 -5.82 -10.25
CA PRO A 490 1.86 -6.97 -10.82
C PRO A 490 1.77 -6.85 -12.35
N THR A 491 2.89 -6.99 -13.05
CA THR A 491 2.93 -6.91 -14.51
C THR A 491 2.35 -8.16 -15.17
N PRO A 492 1.93 -8.10 -16.45
CA PRO A 492 1.43 -9.27 -17.17
C PRO A 492 2.39 -10.47 -17.10
N GLY A 493 1.85 -11.65 -16.77
CA GLY A 493 2.59 -12.90 -16.60
C GLY A 493 3.27 -13.09 -15.24
N PHE A 494 3.28 -12.07 -14.37
CA PHE A 494 3.95 -12.15 -13.08
C PHE A 494 3.11 -12.85 -12.00
N MET A 495 1.78 -12.60 -11.97
CA MET A 495 0.92 -13.07 -10.88
C MET A 495 0.83 -14.61 -10.81
N TRP A 496 0.90 -15.29 -11.94
CA TRP A 496 0.85 -16.74 -12.06
C TRP A 496 2.14 -17.34 -12.61
N GLY A 497 3.23 -16.55 -12.66
CA GLY A 497 4.55 -16.97 -13.09
C GLY A 497 5.20 -17.97 -12.12
N LYS A 498 5.82 -19.05 -12.63
CA LYS A 498 6.50 -20.08 -11.83
C LYS A 498 7.65 -19.52 -10.99
N VAL A 499 8.37 -18.52 -11.52
CA VAL A 499 9.54 -17.91 -10.84
C VAL A 499 9.18 -17.42 -9.43
N ARG A 500 8.03 -16.77 -9.29
CA ARG A 500 7.58 -16.24 -7.99
C ARG A 500 7.31 -17.38 -6.98
N GLU A 501 6.73 -18.50 -7.45
CA GLU A 501 6.48 -19.68 -6.63
C GLU A 501 7.79 -20.36 -6.21
N GLU A 502 8.72 -20.54 -7.15
CA GLU A 502 10.03 -21.17 -6.90
C GLU A 502 10.88 -20.35 -5.91
N ILE A 503 10.82 -19.01 -6.00
CA ILE A 503 11.54 -18.12 -5.08
C ILE A 503 10.96 -18.23 -3.66
N GLY A 504 9.68 -18.49 -3.51
CA GLY A 504 9.02 -18.65 -2.21
C GLY A 504 9.35 -19.96 -1.48
N LEU A 505 9.93 -20.95 -2.17
CA LEU A 505 10.26 -22.24 -1.54
C LEU A 505 11.33 -22.08 -0.44
N PRO A 506 11.29 -22.86 0.64
CA PRO A 506 12.34 -22.86 1.66
C PRO A 506 13.73 -23.20 1.10
N LEU A 507 14.77 -22.67 1.73
CA LEU A 507 16.16 -22.92 1.38
C LEU A 507 16.99 -23.21 2.63
N GLN A 508 17.26 -24.49 2.92
CA GLN A 508 18.21 -24.92 3.97
C GLN A 508 18.06 -24.15 5.31
N GLY A 509 16.87 -24.18 5.92
CA GLY A 509 16.59 -23.48 7.18
C GLY A 509 16.19 -21.99 7.02
N ILE A 510 16.15 -21.48 5.77
CA ILE A 510 15.64 -20.14 5.44
C ILE A 510 14.24 -20.28 4.86
N ARG A 511 13.27 -19.55 5.40
CA ARG A 511 11.90 -19.44 4.91
C ARG A 511 11.63 -17.99 4.48
N PHE A 512 10.91 -17.82 3.38
CA PHE A 512 10.64 -16.50 2.80
C PHE A 512 9.24 -16.02 3.19
N ALA A 513 9.17 -14.82 3.75
CA ALA A 513 7.94 -14.20 4.25
C ALA A 513 7.87 -12.73 3.81
N HIS A 514 7.39 -12.47 2.60
CA HIS A 514 7.25 -11.12 2.06
C HIS A 514 6.06 -11.05 1.10
N SER A 515 5.38 -9.90 1.03
CA SER A 515 4.25 -9.66 0.10
C SER A 515 4.64 -9.80 -1.38
N ASP A 516 5.92 -9.65 -1.73
CA ASP A 516 6.45 -9.92 -3.08
C ASP A 516 6.08 -11.32 -3.57
N LEU A 517 5.97 -12.29 -2.67
CA LEU A 517 5.59 -13.68 -2.97
C LEU A 517 4.13 -13.82 -3.42
N SER A 518 3.29 -12.87 -3.10
CA SER A 518 1.92 -12.78 -3.62
C SER A 518 1.84 -11.95 -4.91
N GLY A 519 2.83 -11.10 -5.16
CA GLY A 519 2.85 -10.17 -6.29
C GLY A 519 2.12 -8.86 -6.01
N PHE A 520 1.70 -8.62 -4.75
CA PHE A 520 1.06 -7.40 -4.27
C PHE A 520 1.74 -6.88 -3.01
N SER A 521 1.80 -5.56 -2.87
CA SER A 521 2.26 -4.92 -1.63
C SER A 521 1.09 -4.53 -0.73
N LEU A 522 0.17 -5.46 -0.47
CA LEU A 522 -0.98 -5.29 0.40
C LEU A 522 -0.67 -5.77 1.82
N PHE A 523 -1.34 -5.16 2.81
CA PHE A 523 -1.15 -5.52 4.22
C PHE A 523 -1.49 -6.98 4.49
N GLU A 524 -2.62 -7.44 3.98
CA GLU A 524 -3.14 -8.80 4.14
C GLU A 524 -2.17 -9.85 3.60
N GLU A 525 -1.52 -9.56 2.47
CA GLU A 525 -0.52 -10.44 1.86
C GLU A 525 0.77 -10.51 2.69
N ALA A 526 1.23 -9.36 3.18
CA ALA A 526 2.42 -9.30 4.03
C ALA A 526 2.18 -10.06 5.35
N GLN A 527 1.03 -9.86 5.99
CA GLN A 527 0.67 -10.56 7.21
C GLN A 527 0.51 -12.06 6.98
N TYR A 528 -0.20 -12.47 5.92
CA TYR A 528 -0.35 -13.87 5.55
C TYR A 528 0.99 -14.58 5.45
N HIS A 529 1.96 -14.03 4.73
CA HIS A 529 3.27 -14.66 4.59
C HIS A 529 4.05 -14.72 5.90
N GLY A 530 3.92 -13.72 6.76
CA GLY A 530 4.53 -13.71 8.08
C GLY A 530 3.95 -14.82 8.97
N VAL A 531 2.63 -14.88 9.07
CA VAL A 531 1.91 -15.89 9.86
C VAL A 531 2.17 -17.30 9.33
N ARG A 532 2.09 -17.51 8.01
CA ARG A 532 2.37 -18.79 7.38
C ARG A 532 3.74 -19.35 7.77
N VAL A 533 4.78 -18.52 7.67
CA VAL A 533 6.13 -18.98 8.02
C VAL A 533 6.28 -19.23 9.52
N ALA A 534 5.62 -18.44 10.36
CA ALA A 534 5.60 -18.69 11.80
C ALA A 534 4.94 -20.05 12.13
N GLU A 535 3.79 -20.34 11.52
CA GLU A 535 3.08 -21.63 11.70
C GLU A 535 3.93 -22.81 11.18
N GLU A 536 4.57 -22.70 10.01
CA GLU A 536 5.51 -23.71 9.49
C GLU A 536 6.68 -23.97 10.46
N ILE A 537 7.17 -22.95 11.17
CA ILE A 537 8.22 -23.11 12.18
C ILE A 537 7.67 -23.83 13.41
N LEU A 538 6.50 -23.45 13.91
CA LEU A 538 5.85 -24.09 15.05
C LEU A 538 5.58 -25.57 14.76
N ASP A 539 5.03 -25.90 13.58
CA ASP A 539 4.82 -27.28 13.13
C ASP A 539 6.12 -28.09 13.12
N SER A 540 7.19 -27.53 12.55
CA SER A 540 8.49 -28.20 12.47
C SER A 540 9.11 -28.49 13.85
N ARG A 541 8.59 -27.84 14.89
CA ARG A 541 9.00 -27.95 16.29
C ARG A 541 8.06 -28.84 17.12
N GLY A 542 6.91 -29.24 16.58
CA GLY A 542 5.86 -29.90 17.33
C GLY A 542 5.28 -29.03 18.44
N HIS A 543 5.26 -27.72 18.23
CA HIS A 543 4.71 -26.72 19.15
C HIS A 543 3.21 -26.57 18.90
N ASP A 544 2.41 -26.72 19.94
CA ASP A 544 0.96 -26.57 19.83
C ASP A 544 0.57 -25.09 19.62
N TYR A 545 -0.32 -24.82 18.68
CA TYR A 545 -0.86 -23.50 18.40
C TYR A 545 -2.22 -23.61 17.73
N GLU A 546 -2.99 -22.53 17.76
CA GLU A 546 -4.20 -22.35 16.96
C GLU A 546 -3.84 -21.63 15.65
N SER A 547 -4.25 -22.19 14.50
CA SER A 547 -3.94 -21.57 13.20
C SER A 547 -4.77 -20.30 12.98
N SER A 548 -4.09 -19.25 12.51
CA SER A 548 -4.69 -17.98 12.06
C SER A 548 -4.94 -17.95 10.54
N LEU A 549 -4.70 -19.07 9.80
CA LEU A 549 -4.85 -19.15 8.33
C LEU A 549 -5.96 -20.10 7.91
#